data_4b008de84b333e11e7c3a82f070ff2fc
#
_entry.id   4b008de84b333e11e7c3a82f070ff2fc
#
_cell.length_a   1.000
_cell.length_b   1.000
_cell.length_c   1.000
_cell.angle_alpha   90.00
_cell.angle_beta   90.00
_cell.angle_gamma   90.00
#
_symmetry.space_group_name_H-M   'P 1'
#
loop_
_entity.id
_entity.type
_entity.pdbx_description
1 polymer ?
#
loop_
_entity_poly.entity_id
_entity_poly.type
_entity_poly.pdbx_seq_one_letter_code
_entity_poly.pdbx_strand_id
1 'polypeptide(L)'
;MSIPRPGSRAEQRRRTEARILDAATQAFFSAGYDRTTIRAVASAAGVDAGLVMHYFGSKQELYRRVIDAAPVPEVSGTPAEAAEQILAGLADRLASPPVASLALFRSMLTNPEAASAASAGIVRYEAQIAQAIPADDADLRAAIISAITLGVTVSRHLVKADELAIADPAQVIRLLRPCVLSLAARPDPSGPEEYRASE
;
A
#
# COMPACT_ATOMS: atom_id res chain seq x y z
N MET A 1 -13.73 -0.17 46.21
CA MET A 1 -14.12 -0.27 44.77
C MET A 1 -13.93 1.13 44.16
N SER A 2 -12.81 1.35 43.43
CA SER A 2 -12.56 2.63 42.76
C SER A 2 -13.26 2.64 41.40
N ILE A 3 -14.18 3.54 41.19
CA ILE A 3 -14.84 3.82 39.92
C ILE A 3 -13.79 4.43 38.99
N PRO A 4 -13.59 3.86 37.76
CA PRO A 4 -12.65 4.45 36.80
C PRO A 4 -13.10 5.87 36.44
N ARG A 5 -12.20 6.85 36.54
CA ARG A 5 -12.45 8.23 36.11
C ARG A 5 -12.79 8.22 34.62
N PRO A 6 -13.87 8.91 34.18
CA PRO A 6 -14.13 9.05 32.75
C PRO A 6 -12.94 9.73 32.09
N GLY A 7 -12.40 9.10 31.02
CA GLY A 7 -11.28 9.63 30.26
C GLY A 7 -11.53 11.09 29.82
N SER A 8 -10.47 11.88 29.72
CA SER A 8 -10.58 13.28 29.33
C SER A 8 -11.35 13.44 28.00
N ARG A 9 -11.99 14.59 27.75
CA ARG A 9 -12.67 14.89 26.48
C ARG A 9 -11.77 14.62 25.26
N ALA A 10 -10.47 14.86 25.39
CA ALA A 10 -9.48 14.56 24.36
C ALA A 10 -9.29 13.05 24.13
N GLU A 11 -9.37 12.25 25.18
CA GLU A 11 -9.25 10.80 25.09
C GLU A 11 -10.52 10.17 24.46
N GLN A 12 -11.69 10.65 24.85
CA GLN A 12 -12.97 10.25 24.25
C GLN A 12 -13.00 10.60 22.75
N ARG A 13 -12.52 11.78 22.37
CA ARG A 13 -12.39 12.21 20.98
C ARG A 13 -11.49 11.26 20.18
N ARG A 14 -10.28 10.95 20.69
CA ARG A 14 -9.34 10.01 20.02
C ARG A 14 -9.93 8.62 19.85
N ARG A 15 -10.63 8.10 20.86
CA ARG A 15 -11.31 6.79 20.76
C ARG A 15 -12.40 6.79 19.69
N THR A 16 -13.17 7.86 19.59
CA THR A 16 -14.23 7.99 18.59
C THR A 16 -13.63 8.10 17.18
N GLU A 17 -12.56 8.91 17.02
CA GLU A 17 -11.83 9.04 15.75
C GLU A 17 -11.25 7.70 15.29
N ALA A 18 -10.62 6.95 16.19
CA ALA A 18 -10.09 5.61 15.89
C ALA A 18 -11.21 4.64 15.43
N ARG A 19 -12.35 4.59 16.12
CA ARG A 19 -13.49 3.76 15.73
C ARG A 19 -14.03 4.12 14.35
N ILE A 20 -14.09 5.41 14.01
CA ILE A 20 -14.51 5.85 12.67
C ILE A 20 -13.50 5.41 11.61
N LEU A 21 -12.19 5.57 11.87
CA LEU A 21 -11.14 5.12 10.95
C LEU A 21 -11.17 3.62 10.73
N ASP A 22 -11.35 2.81 11.78
CA ASP A 22 -11.46 1.35 11.66
C ASP A 22 -12.67 0.93 10.81
N ALA A 23 -13.83 1.52 11.07
CA ALA A 23 -15.04 1.28 10.31
C ALA A 23 -14.89 1.72 8.84
N ALA A 24 -14.27 2.87 8.60
CA ALA A 24 -13.98 3.38 7.27
C ALA A 24 -13.00 2.46 6.52
N THR A 25 -11.95 1.99 7.19
CA THR A 25 -10.98 1.03 6.64
C THR A 25 -11.70 -0.21 6.14
N GLN A 26 -12.51 -0.83 6.97
CA GLN A 26 -13.28 -2.02 6.57
C GLN A 26 -14.24 -1.73 5.41
N ALA A 27 -14.96 -0.61 5.44
CA ALA A 27 -15.92 -0.25 4.42
C ALA A 27 -15.23 0.03 3.06
N PHE A 28 -14.16 0.82 3.05
CA PHE A 28 -13.43 1.13 1.82
C PHE A 28 -12.72 -0.09 1.23
N PHE A 29 -12.16 -0.96 2.06
CA PHE A 29 -11.48 -2.16 1.59
C PHE A 29 -12.44 -3.26 1.11
N SER A 30 -13.64 -3.35 1.66
CA SER A 30 -14.63 -4.36 1.22
C SER A 30 -15.45 -3.91 0.03
N ALA A 31 -15.94 -2.66 0.04
CA ALA A 31 -16.85 -2.14 -0.98
C ALA A 31 -16.16 -1.27 -2.05
N GLY A 32 -14.97 -0.76 -1.79
CA GLY A 32 -14.28 0.25 -2.61
C GLY A 32 -14.75 1.66 -2.29
N TYR A 33 -14.02 2.66 -2.83
CA TYR A 33 -14.30 4.06 -2.58
C TYR A 33 -15.73 4.45 -3.00
N ASP A 34 -16.14 4.14 -4.24
CA ASP A 34 -17.39 4.65 -4.81
C ASP A 34 -18.64 4.17 -4.06
N ARG A 35 -18.67 2.89 -3.66
CA ARG A 35 -19.83 2.27 -2.98
C ARG A 35 -19.87 2.56 -1.47
N THR A 36 -18.78 3.01 -0.88
CA THR A 36 -18.76 3.40 0.54
C THR A 36 -19.41 4.75 0.73
N THR A 37 -20.30 4.88 1.71
CA THR A 37 -20.95 6.14 2.07
C THR A 37 -20.61 6.55 3.49
N ILE A 38 -20.60 7.86 3.77
CA ILE A 38 -20.40 8.39 5.13
C ILE A 38 -21.44 7.82 6.12
N ARG A 39 -22.69 7.63 5.67
CA ARG A 39 -23.73 7.02 6.50
C ARG A 39 -23.43 5.56 6.86
N ALA A 40 -22.92 4.78 5.91
CA ALA A 40 -22.53 3.39 6.17
C ALA A 40 -21.36 3.31 7.15
N VAL A 41 -20.35 4.17 7.01
CA VAL A 41 -19.23 4.26 7.96
C VAL A 41 -19.71 4.68 9.35
N ALA A 42 -20.56 5.70 9.44
CA ALA A 42 -21.12 6.18 10.71
C ALA A 42 -21.91 5.08 11.44
N SER A 43 -22.77 4.37 10.71
CA SER A 43 -23.52 3.22 11.23
C SER A 43 -22.60 2.12 11.76
N ALA A 44 -21.57 1.74 11.00
CA ALA A 44 -20.60 0.72 11.40
C ALA A 44 -19.77 1.17 12.63
N ALA A 45 -19.42 2.45 12.70
CA ALA A 45 -18.71 3.04 13.84
C ALA A 45 -19.60 3.30 15.07
N GLY A 46 -20.93 3.16 14.97
CA GLY A 46 -21.88 3.47 16.03
C GLY A 46 -21.88 4.95 16.42
N VAL A 47 -21.84 5.84 15.42
CA VAL A 47 -21.86 7.29 15.58
C VAL A 47 -22.83 7.94 14.59
N ASP A 48 -23.12 9.23 14.79
CA ASP A 48 -23.89 10.03 13.83
C ASP A 48 -23.03 10.42 12.62
N ALA A 49 -23.67 10.50 11.43
CA ALA A 49 -22.98 10.88 10.19
C ALA A 49 -22.42 12.31 10.24
N GLY A 50 -23.10 13.22 10.94
CA GLY A 50 -22.62 14.59 11.18
C GLY A 50 -21.32 14.61 12.00
N LEU A 51 -21.15 13.65 12.92
CA LEU A 51 -19.91 13.53 13.69
C LEU A 51 -18.74 13.08 12.81
N VAL A 52 -18.97 12.15 11.88
CA VAL A 52 -17.95 11.74 10.89
C VAL A 52 -17.54 12.95 10.04
N MET A 53 -18.51 13.71 9.54
CA MET A 53 -18.23 14.93 8.77
C MET A 53 -17.53 16.00 9.60
N HIS A 54 -17.86 16.13 10.87
CA HIS A 54 -17.18 17.06 11.77
C HIS A 54 -15.68 16.72 11.97
N TYR A 55 -15.34 15.43 12.06
CA TYR A 55 -13.95 15.00 12.28
C TYR A 55 -13.11 14.98 11.00
N PHE A 56 -13.70 14.62 9.89
CA PHE A 56 -12.98 14.35 8.64
C PHE A 56 -13.32 15.30 7.49
N GLY A 57 -14.37 16.11 7.61
CA GLY A 57 -14.77 17.11 6.62
C GLY A 57 -15.40 16.52 5.36
N SER A 58 -14.79 15.50 4.75
CA SER A 58 -15.29 14.88 3.53
C SER A 58 -15.00 13.38 3.47
N LYS A 59 -15.69 12.66 2.56
CA LYS A 59 -15.40 11.25 2.26
C LYS A 59 -13.97 11.08 1.73
N GLN A 60 -13.51 12.01 0.92
CA GLN A 60 -12.17 12.02 0.35
C GLN A 60 -11.10 12.14 1.45
N GLU A 61 -11.27 13.07 2.38
CA GLU A 61 -10.34 13.27 3.48
C GLU A 61 -10.34 12.06 4.44
N LEU A 62 -11.51 11.48 4.71
CA LEU A 62 -11.62 10.24 5.47
C LEU A 62 -10.87 9.09 4.78
N TYR A 63 -11.02 8.96 3.46
CA TYR A 63 -10.30 7.95 2.68
C TYR A 63 -8.79 8.18 2.69
N ARG A 64 -8.34 9.43 2.50
CA ARG A 64 -6.92 9.79 2.61
C ARG A 64 -6.34 9.40 3.97
N ARG A 65 -7.06 9.68 5.07
CA ARG A 65 -6.64 9.28 6.42
C ARG A 65 -6.55 7.76 6.59
N VAL A 66 -7.45 7.00 5.97
CA VAL A 66 -7.40 5.54 5.96
C VAL A 66 -6.14 5.04 5.22
N ILE A 67 -5.83 5.62 4.07
CA ILE A 67 -4.62 5.26 3.30
C ILE A 67 -3.34 5.67 4.07
N ASP A 68 -3.34 6.85 4.70
CA ASP A 68 -2.20 7.33 5.49
C ASP A 68 -1.93 6.48 6.74
N ALA A 69 -3.00 5.93 7.34
CA ALA A 69 -2.92 5.05 8.50
C ALA A 69 -2.62 3.58 8.11
N ALA A 70 -2.74 3.22 6.82
CA ALA A 70 -2.44 1.87 6.38
C ALA A 70 -0.96 1.55 6.61
N PRO A 71 -0.64 0.37 7.20
CA PRO A 71 0.74 -0.02 7.39
C PRO A 71 1.43 -0.15 6.03
N VAL A 72 2.52 0.58 5.87
CA VAL A 72 3.44 0.40 4.74
C VAL A 72 4.42 -0.70 5.16
N PRO A 73 4.65 -1.72 4.33
CA PRO A 73 5.66 -2.74 4.64
C PRO A 73 7.01 -2.05 4.94
N GLU A 74 7.64 -2.42 6.04
CA GLU A 74 8.96 -1.90 6.35
C GLU A 74 9.99 -2.53 5.40
N VAL A 75 10.78 -1.66 4.76
CA VAL A 75 11.94 -2.04 3.94
C VAL A 75 13.13 -1.30 4.48
N SER A 76 14.14 -2.04 4.96
CA SER A 76 15.30 -1.46 5.63
C SER A 76 16.50 -2.41 5.58
N GLY A 77 17.66 -1.90 5.97
CA GLY A 77 18.89 -2.67 6.02
C GLY A 77 19.74 -2.58 4.75
N THR A 78 20.51 -3.60 4.48
CA THR A 78 21.32 -3.71 3.25
C THR A 78 20.44 -3.89 2.00
N PRO A 79 20.97 -3.57 0.81
CA PRO A 79 20.23 -3.79 -0.44
C PRO A 79 19.68 -5.21 -0.62
N ALA A 80 20.45 -6.21 -0.20
CA ALA A 80 20.04 -7.60 -0.27
C ALA A 80 18.91 -7.93 0.73
N GLU A 81 19.01 -7.43 1.97
CA GLU A 81 17.95 -7.58 2.96
C GLU A 81 16.66 -6.89 2.53
N ALA A 82 16.76 -5.68 1.99
CA ALA A 82 15.62 -4.96 1.44
C ALA A 82 14.94 -5.73 0.30
N ALA A 83 15.72 -6.27 -0.63
CA ALA A 83 15.21 -7.10 -1.73
C ALA A 83 14.47 -8.35 -1.20
N GLU A 84 15.02 -9.03 -0.20
CA GLU A 84 14.37 -10.21 0.39
C GLU A 84 13.07 -9.85 1.14
N GLN A 85 13.02 -8.72 1.85
CA GLN A 85 11.80 -8.22 2.49
C GLN A 85 10.69 -7.91 1.46
N ILE A 86 11.06 -7.28 0.34
CA ILE A 86 10.14 -7.00 -0.78
C ILE A 86 9.59 -8.31 -1.35
N LEU A 87 10.47 -9.28 -1.62
CA LEU A 87 10.09 -10.59 -2.15
C LEU A 87 9.21 -11.38 -1.18
N ALA A 88 9.51 -11.35 0.12
CA ALA A 88 8.68 -11.97 1.15
C ALA A 88 7.28 -11.34 1.20
N GLY A 89 7.19 -10.01 1.21
CA GLY A 89 5.91 -9.31 1.15
C GLY A 89 5.13 -9.56 -0.14
N LEU A 90 5.81 -9.81 -1.27
CA LEU A 90 5.16 -10.24 -2.51
C LEU A 90 4.65 -11.67 -2.38
N ALA A 91 5.42 -12.59 -1.81
CA ALA A 91 5.01 -13.98 -1.59
C ALA A 91 3.70 -14.06 -0.79
N ASP A 92 3.60 -13.30 0.32
CA ASP A 92 2.39 -13.24 1.14
C ASP A 92 1.18 -12.73 0.34
N ARG A 93 1.37 -11.69 -0.49
CA ARG A 93 0.32 -11.16 -1.37
C ARG A 93 -0.11 -12.14 -2.46
N LEU A 94 0.80 -12.99 -2.92
CA LEU A 94 0.49 -14.03 -3.92
C LEU A 94 -0.21 -15.24 -3.29
N ALA A 95 0.13 -15.59 -2.05
CA ALA A 95 -0.49 -16.70 -1.31
C ALA A 95 -1.93 -16.41 -0.90
N SER A 96 -2.21 -15.15 -0.52
CA SER A 96 -3.54 -14.72 -0.09
C SER A 96 -3.96 -13.45 -0.82
N PRO A 97 -5.17 -13.43 -1.45
CA PRO A 97 -5.64 -12.24 -2.16
C PRO A 97 -5.65 -11.02 -1.22
N PRO A 98 -4.90 -9.96 -1.52
CA PRO A 98 -4.90 -8.74 -0.72
C PRO A 98 -6.16 -7.92 -1.03
N VAL A 99 -7.31 -8.35 -0.48
CA VAL A 99 -8.65 -7.81 -0.79
C VAL A 99 -8.68 -6.29 -0.66
N ALA A 100 -8.03 -5.76 0.37
CA ALA A 100 -7.90 -4.34 0.61
C ALA A 100 -7.17 -3.61 -0.52
N SER A 101 -5.99 -4.11 -0.91
CA SER A 101 -5.20 -3.53 -2.00
C SER A 101 -5.91 -3.62 -3.34
N LEU A 102 -6.60 -4.74 -3.61
CA LEU A 102 -7.36 -4.91 -4.86
C LEU A 102 -8.57 -3.97 -4.95
N ALA A 103 -9.28 -3.74 -3.83
CA ALA A 103 -10.36 -2.75 -3.79
C ALA A 103 -9.83 -1.34 -4.01
N LEU A 104 -8.67 -1.03 -3.43
CA LEU A 104 -7.95 0.24 -3.65
C LEU A 104 -7.60 0.42 -5.14
N PHE A 105 -6.98 -0.58 -5.78
CA PHE A 105 -6.61 -0.50 -7.20
C PHE A 105 -7.83 -0.32 -8.10
N ARG A 106 -8.92 -1.03 -7.85
CA ARG A 106 -10.17 -0.82 -8.60
C ARG A 106 -10.68 0.62 -8.46
N SER A 107 -10.65 1.16 -7.25
CA SER A 107 -11.08 2.54 -6.99
C SER A 107 -10.19 3.56 -7.70
N MET A 108 -8.87 3.32 -7.77
CA MET A 108 -7.93 4.19 -8.50
C MET A 108 -8.23 4.28 -10.00
N LEU A 109 -8.68 3.19 -10.61
CA LEU A 109 -9.00 3.15 -12.04
C LEU A 109 -10.30 3.90 -12.39
N THR A 110 -11.19 4.06 -11.42
CA THR A 110 -12.54 4.63 -11.64
C THR A 110 -12.72 6.01 -11.02
N ASN A 111 -11.86 6.41 -10.09
CA ASN A 111 -12.04 7.63 -9.32
C ASN A 111 -10.70 8.38 -9.13
N PRO A 112 -10.57 9.62 -9.70
CA PRO A 112 -9.33 10.42 -9.57
C PRO A 112 -8.96 10.77 -8.13
N GLU A 113 -9.94 10.95 -7.24
CA GLU A 113 -9.69 11.25 -5.82
C GLU A 113 -9.07 10.04 -5.10
N ALA A 114 -9.58 8.83 -5.39
CA ALA A 114 -9.02 7.60 -4.88
C ALA A 114 -7.61 7.36 -5.45
N ALA A 115 -7.37 7.67 -6.72
CA ALA A 115 -6.05 7.59 -7.34
C ALA A 115 -5.05 8.51 -6.64
N SER A 116 -5.42 9.76 -6.39
CA SER A 116 -4.56 10.73 -5.69
C SER A 116 -4.19 10.29 -4.28
N ALA A 117 -5.16 9.80 -3.51
CA ALA A 117 -4.91 9.31 -2.15
C ALA A 117 -3.98 8.07 -2.14
N ALA A 118 -4.21 7.13 -3.07
CA ALA A 118 -3.40 5.92 -3.17
C ALA A 118 -1.96 6.19 -3.62
N SER A 119 -1.75 7.16 -4.52
CA SER A 119 -0.42 7.57 -4.96
C SER A 119 0.48 7.97 -3.79
N ALA A 120 -0.05 8.64 -2.77
CA ALA A 120 0.71 9.00 -1.58
C ALA A 120 1.26 7.77 -0.82
N GLY A 121 0.48 6.68 -0.75
CA GLY A 121 0.93 5.41 -0.15
C GLY A 121 2.03 4.73 -0.97
N ILE A 122 1.90 4.74 -2.29
CA ILE A 122 2.91 4.19 -3.21
C ILE A 122 4.22 4.98 -3.09
N VAL A 123 4.16 6.31 -3.13
CA VAL A 123 5.34 7.19 -2.98
C VAL A 123 6.07 6.94 -1.66
N ARG A 124 5.35 6.75 -0.55
CA ARG A 124 5.98 6.42 0.74
C ARG A 124 6.70 5.07 0.72
N TYR A 125 6.10 4.06 0.09
CA TYR A 125 6.73 2.75 -0.05
C TYR A 125 7.97 2.81 -0.94
N GLU A 126 7.89 3.49 -2.07
CA GLU A 126 9.02 3.70 -2.99
C GLU A 126 10.17 4.46 -2.31
N ALA A 127 9.87 5.48 -1.51
CA ALA A 127 10.89 6.21 -0.75
C ALA A 127 11.64 5.32 0.25
N GLN A 128 10.97 4.35 0.89
CA GLN A 128 11.65 3.38 1.77
C GLN A 128 12.56 2.44 0.98
N ILE A 129 12.10 1.95 -0.17
CA ILE A 129 12.92 1.10 -1.06
C ILE A 129 14.14 1.89 -1.55
N ALA A 130 13.95 3.13 -2.00
CA ALA A 130 15.03 3.97 -2.51
C ALA A 130 16.11 4.24 -1.45
N GLN A 131 15.74 4.42 -0.18
CA GLN A 131 16.70 4.61 0.91
C GLN A 131 17.64 3.40 1.12
N ALA A 132 17.23 2.20 0.73
CA ALA A 132 18.05 1.00 0.84
C ALA A 132 18.92 0.74 -0.41
N ILE A 133 18.73 1.51 -1.49
CA ILE A 133 19.45 1.33 -2.77
C ILE A 133 20.60 2.34 -2.88
N PRO A 134 21.86 1.90 -2.92
CA PRO A 134 23.05 2.79 -2.98
C PRO A 134 23.38 3.18 -4.43
N ALA A 135 22.46 3.85 -5.13
CA ALA A 135 22.61 4.25 -6.54
C ALA A 135 22.03 5.65 -6.78
N ASP A 136 22.56 6.36 -7.77
CA ASP A 136 22.09 7.71 -8.13
C ASP A 136 20.67 7.68 -8.72
N ASP A 137 20.27 6.56 -9.31
CA ASP A 137 18.95 6.29 -9.87
C ASP A 137 18.03 5.49 -8.90
N ALA A 138 18.28 5.56 -7.58
CA ALA A 138 17.55 4.80 -6.57
C ALA A 138 16.04 4.96 -6.64
N ASP A 139 15.54 6.18 -6.87
CA ASP A 139 14.11 6.46 -6.97
C ASP A 139 13.48 5.74 -8.17
N LEU A 140 14.15 5.73 -9.32
CA LEU A 140 13.67 5.02 -10.52
C LEU A 140 13.67 3.51 -10.30
N ARG A 141 14.71 2.97 -9.67
CA ARG A 141 14.79 1.54 -9.34
C ARG A 141 13.70 1.12 -8.36
N ALA A 142 13.44 1.92 -7.34
CA ALA A 142 12.35 1.72 -6.39
C ALA A 142 10.98 1.73 -7.08
N ALA A 143 10.74 2.68 -7.99
CA ALA A 143 9.52 2.73 -8.78
C ALA A 143 9.36 1.50 -9.68
N ILE A 144 10.43 1.00 -10.31
CA ILE A 144 10.39 -0.21 -11.13
C ILE A 144 10.08 -1.45 -10.27
N ILE A 145 10.71 -1.59 -9.10
CA ILE A 145 10.43 -2.68 -8.15
C ILE A 145 8.95 -2.63 -7.71
N SER A 146 8.45 -1.45 -7.36
CA SER A 146 7.05 -1.21 -7.00
C SER A 146 6.11 -1.60 -8.14
N ALA A 147 6.40 -1.19 -9.38
CA ALA A 147 5.62 -1.52 -10.56
C ALA A 147 5.58 -3.03 -10.84
N ILE A 148 6.71 -3.73 -10.72
CA ILE A 148 6.79 -5.19 -10.90
C ILE A 148 5.92 -5.90 -9.86
N THR A 149 6.09 -5.58 -8.58
CA THR A 149 5.38 -6.26 -7.49
C THR A 149 3.88 -5.98 -7.55
N LEU A 150 3.49 -4.76 -7.90
CA LEU A 150 2.11 -4.36 -8.14
C LEU A 150 1.53 -5.10 -9.36
N GLY A 151 2.24 -5.07 -10.49
CA GLY A 151 1.80 -5.68 -11.73
C GLY A 151 1.54 -7.18 -11.60
N VAL A 152 2.45 -7.91 -10.93
CA VAL A 152 2.29 -9.35 -10.67
C VAL A 152 1.09 -9.62 -9.76
N THR A 153 0.90 -8.82 -8.71
CA THR A 153 -0.25 -8.95 -7.79
C THR A 153 -1.59 -8.71 -8.51
N VAL A 154 -1.67 -7.64 -9.31
CA VAL A 154 -2.86 -7.30 -10.11
C VAL A 154 -3.14 -8.38 -11.16
N SER A 155 -2.11 -8.83 -11.89
CA SER A 155 -2.24 -9.86 -12.93
C SER A 155 -2.75 -11.17 -12.35
N ARG A 156 -2.27 -11.57 -11.16
CA ARG A 156 -2.71 -12.80 -10.49
C ARG A 156 -4.15 -12.72 -10.00
N HIS A 157 -4.51 -11.66 -9.29
CA HIS A 157 -5.75 -11.63 -8.51
C HIS A 157 -6.88 -10.86 -9.18
N LEU A 158 -6.57 -9.83 -10.00
CA LEU A 158 -7.56 -8.98 -10.61
C LEU A 158 -7.80 -9.34 -12.08
N VAL A 159 -6.71 -9.45 -12.87
CA VAL A 159 -6.78 -9.86 -14.28
C VAL A 159 -7.01 -11.37 -14.38
N LYS A 160 -6.50 -12.14 -13.42
CA LYS A 160 -6.51 -13.61 -13.39
C LYS A 160 -5.84 -14.19 -14.64
N ALA A 161 -4.67 -13.66 -14.99
CA ALA A 161 -3.85 -14.17 -16.08
C ALA A 161 -3.54 -15.65 -15.83
N ASP A 162 -3.89 -16.51 -16.79
CA ASP A 162 -3.97 -17.97 -16.63
C ASP A 162 -2.79 -18.57 -15.89
N GLU A 163 -1.58 -18.37 -16.38
CA GLU A 163 -0.36 -18.93 -15.79
C GLU A 163 -0.06 -18.36 -14.39
N LEU A 164 -0.22 -17.04 -14.20
CA LEU A 164 0.03 -16.40 -12.91
C LEU A 164 -1.03 -16.76 -11.88
N ALA A 165 -2.28 -16.98 -12.29
CA ALA A 165 -3.36 -17.29 -11.37
C ALA A 165 -3.17 -18.66 -10.68
N ILE A 166 -2.58 -19.62 -11.39
CA ILE A 166 -2.37 -21.00 -10.92
C ILE A 166 -0.93 -21.26 -10.42
N ALA A 167 0.04 -20.40 -10.75
CA ALA A 167 1.43 -20.60 -10.37
C ALA A 167 1.63 -20.71 -8.86
N ASP A 168 2.54 -21.58 -8.44
CA ASP A 168 3.02 -21.60 -7.06
C ASP A 168 3.70 -20.23 -6.73
N PRO A 169 3.29 -19.51 -5.66
CA PRO A 169 3.94 -18.29 -5.23
C PRO A 169 5.46 -18.40 -5.13
N ALA A 170 5.98 -19.51 -4.60
CA ALA A 170 7.42 -19.74 -4.48
C ALA A 170 8.12 -19.79 -5.85
N GLN A 171 7.45 -20.32 -6.87
CA GLN A 171 7.98 -20.33 -8.24
C GLN A 171 8.08 -18.91 -8.82
N VAL A 172 7.05 -18.10 -8.63
CA VAL A 172 7.02 -16.69 -9.08
C VAL A 172 8.15 -15.91 -8.39
N ILE A 173 8.29 -16.05 -7.07
CA ILE A 173 9.37 -15.40 -6.32
C ILE A 173 10.75 -15.82 -6.80
N ARG A 174 10.96 -17.11 -7.04
CA ARG A 174 12.25 -17.62 -7.54
C ARG A 174 12.63 -16.98 -8.89
N LEU A 175 11.66 -16.80 -9.78
CA LEU A 175 11.90 -16.17 -11.09
C LEU A 175 12.14 -14.66 -10.98
N LEU A 176 11.49 -13.96 -10.04
CA LEU A 176 11.65 -12.52 -9.87
C LEU A 176 12.89 -12.14 -9.04
N ARG A 177 13.37 -13.03 -8.18
CA ARG A 177 14.47 -12.76 -7.25
C ARG A 177 15.71 -12.16 -7.93
N PRO A 178 16.26 -12.71 -9.05
CA PRO A 178 17.41 -12.12 -9.71
C PRO A 178 17.18 -10.68 -10.17
N CYS A 179 15.98 -10.39 -10.68
CA CYS A 179 15.59 -9.06 -11.14
C CYS A 179 15.55 -8.07 -9.97
N VAL A 180 14.86 -8.40 -8.87
CA VAL A 180 14.74 -7.53 -7.71
C VAL A 180 16.10 -7.30 -7.04
N LEU A 181 16.92 -8.34 -6.90
CA LEU A 181 18.28 -8.22 -6.37
C LEU A 181 19.15 -7.33 -7.26
N SER A 182 19.09 -7.46 -8.58
CA SER A 182 19.84 -6.61 -9.53
C SER A 182 19.42 -5.14 -9.43
N LEU A 183 18.12 -4.87 -9.30
CA LEU A 183 17.61 -3.51 -9.14
C LEU A 183 18.00 -2.90 -7.79
N ALA A 184 18.08 -3.70 -6.73
CA ALA A 184 18.48 -3.24 -5.40
C ALA A 184 20.01 -3.10 -5.24
N ALA A 185 20.80 -3.81 -6.03
CA ALA A 185 22.25 -3.79 -5.94
C ALA A 185 22.84 -2.43 -6.34
N ARG A 186 24.06 -2.15 -5.82
CA ARG A 186 24.88 -1.04 -6.34
C ARG A 186 25.19 -1.31 -7.82
N PRO A 187 25.07 -0.31 -8.72
CA PRO A 187 25.54 -0.45 -10.09
C PRO A 187 27.01 -0.84 -10.10
N ASP A 188 27.37 -1.85 -10.89
CA ASP A 188 28.76 -2.19 -11.12
C ASP A 188 29.40 -1.08 -11.98
N PRO A 189 30.39 -0.34 -11.44
CA PRO A 189 31.07 0.72 -12.19
C PRO A 189 31.87 0.18 -13.39
N SER A 190 32.06 -1.14 -13.47
CA SER A 190 32.79 -1.83 -14.55
C SER A 190 31.85 -2.39 -15.63
N GLY A 191 30.54 -2.10 -15.57
CA GLY A 191 29.59 -2.51 -16.62
C GLY A 191 29.93 -1.88 -17.97
N PRO A 192 29.56 -2.53 -19.10
CA PRO A 192 29.99 -2.10 -20.44
C PRO A 192 29.58 -0.64 -20.70
N GLU A 193 30.56 0.17 -21.08
CA GLU A 193 30.42 1.61 -21.43
C GLU A 193 29.55 1.86 -22.70
N GLU A 194 28.88 0.87 -23.24
CA GLU A 194 28.19 0.94 -24.51
C GLU A 194 26.96 1.86 -24.57
N TYR A 195 26.51 2.41 -23.43
CA TYR A 195 25.32 3.28 -23.42
C TYR A 195 25.60 4.77 -23.24
N ARG A 196 26.89 5.21 -23.15
CA ARG A 196 27.26 6.62 -22.99
C ARG A 196 27.58 7.38 -24.27
N ALA A 197 27.47 6.77 -25.44
CA ALA A 197 27.89 7.33 -26.71
C ALA A 197 26.74 7.63 -27.68
N SER A 198 25.60 8.15 -27.19
CA SER A 198 24.48 8.56 -28.05
C SER A 198 23.80 9.83 -27.53
N GLU A 199 24.59 10.87 -27.20
CA GLU A 199 24.09 12.25 -27.13
C GLU A 199 24.88 13.13 -28.07
#